data_cb59ce1117dca12000347ebe195fa04d
#
_entry.id   cb59ce1117dca12000347ebe195fa04d
#
_cell.length_a   1.000
_cell.length_b   1.000
_cell.length_c   1.000
_cell.angle_alpha   90.00
_cell.angle_beta   90.00
_cell.angle_gamma   90.00
#
_symmetry.space_group_name_H-M   'P 1'
#
loop_
_entity.id
_entity.type
_entity.pdbx_description
1 polymer ?
#
loop_
_entity_poly.entity_id
_entity_poly.type
_entity_poly.pdbx_seq_one_letter_code
_entity_poly.pdbx_strand_id
1 'polypeptide(L)'
;MRNKKLAASLTALVGVLAVGLTACSSSKSAGSSGSSAAGSSGGVDSITVAASPIPHAQILDYIRDNLAAKAGLKLTVKEFTDYVQPNLATQDGEVGANYFQHQPYLDDFNKNKGTDLVPVVGVHLEPLGLYSHKAKSLDQIKDGATVAVPNDATNEGRALKLLADNNLITLKPGAGATATEKDVASNPKHLKFKPLEAAELPRALDDVDAAVINGNYALQAKLTPSKDALALEKTAGNPYVNILVVKKGHENDPAVKKLATLLTSDQVKQYIEKTFNGSVIPAS
;
A
#
# COMPACT_ATOMS: atom_id res chain seq x y z
N MET A 1 0.52 36.32 -46.57
CA MET A 1 -0.29 35.81 -47.70
C MET A 1 -0.83 34.46 -47.29
N ARG A 2 -2.02 34.10 -47.25
CA ARG A 2 -3.36 34.55 -47.67
C ARG A 2 -4.38 33.72 -46.87
N ASN A 3 -5.30 34.42 -46.24
CA ASN A 3 -6.53 33.89 -45.62
C ASN A 3 -7.34 32.97 -46.53
N LYS A 4 -8.04 31.99 -46.01
CA LYS A 4 -9.42 31.71 -46.47
C LYS A 4 -10.27 31.17 -45.30
N LYS A 5 -11.28 31.95 -44.96
CA LYS A 5 -12.50 31.61 -44.18
C LYS A 5 -13.51 30.98 -45.14
N LEU A 6 -14.35 30.09 -44.64
CA LEU A 6 -15.76 29.85 -45.06
C LEU A 6 -16.37 29.02 -43.93
N ALA A 7 -17.29 29.41 -43.10
CA ALA A 7 -18.67 29.92 -43.21
C ALA A 7 -19.71 28.81 -43.49
N ALA A 8 -20.44 28.48 -42.43
CA ALA A 8 -21.89 28.31 -42.21
C ALA A 8 -22.73 27.40 -43.13
N SER A 9 -23.55 26.55 -42.51
CA SER A 9 -25.00 26.51 -42.79
C SER A 9 -25.79 25.81 -41.68
N LEU A 10 -26.76 26.55 -41.13
CA LEU A 10 -27.88 26.15 -40.33
C LEU A 10 -28.89 25.37 -41.19
N THR A 11 -29.54 24.33 -40.62
CA THR A 11 -30.92 23.98 -41.02
C THR A 11 -31.69 23.46 -39.82
N ALA A 12 -32.68 24.23 -39.43
CA ALA A 12 -33.73 23.89 -38.48
C ALA A 12 -34.85 23.14 -39.18
N LEU A 13 -35.44 22.13 -38.55
CA LEU A 13 -36.76 21.64 -38.94
C LEU A 13 -37.61 21.36 -37.69
N VAL A 14 -38.74 22.06 -37.68
CA VAL A 14 -39.84 22.04 -36.70
C VAL A 14 -40.89 21.01 -37.15
N GLY A 15 -41.57 20.35 -36.21
CA GLY A 15 -42.79 19.55 -36.46
C GLY A 15 -43.24 18.82 -35.21
N VAL A 16 -44.06 19.36 -34.40
CA VAL A 16 -45.53 19.40 -34.20
C VAL A 16 -46.11 18.13 -33.52
N LEU A 17 -46.62 18.43 -32.32
CA LEU A 17 -47.69 17.88 -31.47
C LEU A 17 -48.45 16.61 -31.88
N ALA A 18 -48.70 15.74 -30.87
CA ALA A 18 -49.98 15.12 -30.64
C ALA A 18 -50.20 14.86 -29.13
N VAL A 19 -51.29 15.47 -28.64
CA VAL A 19 -51.86 15.35 -27.29
C VAL A 19 -52.76 14.13 -27.24
N GLY A 20 -52.72 13.36 -26.17
CA GLY A 20 -53.64 12.27 -25.85
C GLY A 20 -53.92 12.21 -24.35
N LEU A 21 -54.99 12.84 -23.93
CA LEU A 21 -55.64 12.72 -22.60
C LEU A 21 -56.58 11.51 -22.59
N THR A 22 -56.50 10.63 -21.59
CA THR A 22 -57.61 9.88 -21.01
C THR A 22 -57.26 9.51 -19.57
N ALA A 23 -57.80 10.14 -18.60
CA ALA A 23 -59.01 9.88 -17.80
C ALA A 23 -58.84 8.86 -16.67
N CYS A 24 -59.07 9.37 -15.47
CA CYS A 24 -59.11 8.81 -14.13
C CYS A 24 -59.90 7.51 -13.99
N SER A 25 -59.45 6.64 -13.11
CA SER A 25 -60.36 5.83 -12.29
C SER A 25 -59.72 5.60 -10.91
N SER A 26 -60.40 6.19 -9.92
CA SER A 26 -60.16 6.00 -8.49
C SER A 26 -60.80 4.72 -8.01
N SER A 27 -60.04 3.83 -7.35
CA SER A 27 -60.61 2.89 -6.39
C SER A 27 -59.73 2.74 -5.17
N LYS A 28 -60.28 3.21 -4.03
CA LYS A 28 -59.77 2.97 -2.68
C LYS A 28 -59.90 1.48 -2.37
N SER A 29 -58.82 0.88 -1.87
CA SER A 29 -58.91 -0.34 -1.05
C SER A 29 -57.89 -0.23 0.06
N ALA A 30 -58.37 -0.46 1.28
CA ALA A 30 -57.68 -0.34 2.54
C ALA A 30 -56.70 -1.51 2.81
N GLY A 31 -55.60 -1.16 3.46
CA GLY A 31 -54.97 -1.92 4.54
C GLY A 31 -54.34 -3.27 4.22
N SER A 32 -53.02 -3.27 4.15
CA SER A 32 -52.25 -4.35 4.75
C SER A 32 -50.85 -3.83 5.04
N SER A 33 -50.55 -3.72 6.34
CA SER A 33 -49.22 -3.46 6.86
C SER A 33 -48.36 -4.69 6.60
N GLY A 34 -47.79 -4.74 5.42
CA GLY A 34 -46.74 -5.70 5.11
C GLY A 34 -45.38 -5.10 5.47
N SER A 35 -44.85 -5.50 6.62
CA SER A 35 -43.45 -5.31 6.96
C SER A 35 -42.60 -5.94 5.88
N SER A 36 -42.12 -5.13 4.94
CA SER A 36 -41.11 -5.56 3.97
C SER A 36 -39.83 -5.81 4.73
N ALA A 37 -39.62 -7.04 5.18
CA ALA A 37 -38.27 -7.53 5.46
C ALA A 37 -37.46 -7.25 4.19
N ALA A 38 -36.53 -6.32 4.26
CA ALA A 38 -35.51 -6.12 3.25
C ALA A 38 -34.73 -7.44 3.14
N GLY A 39 -35.17 -8.30 2.21
CA GLY A 39 -34.41 -9.44 1.80
C GLY A 39 -33.08 -8.93 1.25
N SER A 40 -32.00 -9.19 1.97
CA SER A 40 -30.65 -9.07 1.47
C SER A 40 -30.56 -9.88 0.18
N SER A 41 -30.70 -9.20 -0.95
CA SER A 41 -30.32 -9.77 -2.24
C SER A 41 -28.84 -10.05 -2.16
N GLY A 42 -28.42 -11.31 -2.09
CA GLY A 42 -27.04 -11.75 -2.04
C GLY A 42 -26.29 -11.38 -3.30
N GLY A 43 -26.09 -10.07 -3.53
CA GLY A 43 -25.20 -9.57 -4.57
C GLY A 43 -23.76 -9.87 -4.20
N VAL A 44 -22.93 -10.11 -5.21
CA VAL A 44 -21.49 -10.25 -5.04
C VAL A 44 -20.93 -8.85 -4.84
N ASP A 45 -20.34 -8.60 -3.65
CA ASP A 45 -19.64 -7.34 -3.40
C ASP A 45 -18.36 -7.26 -4.22
N SER A 46 -17.99 -6.07 -4.69
CA SER A 46 -16.79 -5.90 -5.51
C SER A 46 -15.86 -4.83 -4.94
N ILE A 47 -14.56 -5.07 -5.04
CA ILE A 47 -13.53 -4.11 -4.64
C ILE A 47 -12.32 -4.22 -5.57
N THR A 48 -11.74 -3.06 -5.91
CA THR A 48 -10.42 -2.96 -6.52
C THR A 48 -9.43 -2.49 -5.46
N VAL A 49 -8.29 -3.16 -5.36
CA VAL A 49 -7.25 -2.87 -4.37
C VAL A 49 -5.95 -2.51 -5.08
N ALA A 50 -5.38 -1.35 -4.75
CA ALA A 50 -4.03 -0.96 -5.16
C ALA A 50 -3.01 -1.66 -4.29
N ALA A 51 -2.01 -2.30 -4.88
CA ALA A 51 -1.00 -3.08 -4.14
C ALA A 51 0.37 -3.03 -4.79
N SER A 52 1.43 -3.19 -4.00
CA SER A 52 2.75 -3.50 -4.53
C SER A 52 2.78 -4.93 -5.08
N PRO A 53 3.58 -5.25 -6.11
CA PRO A 53 3.55 -6.57 -6.75
C PRO A 53 3.83 -7.74 -5.79
N ILE A 54 4.87 -7.61 -4.96
CA ILE A 54 5.33 -8.64 -3.99
C ILE A 54 5.55 -7.97 -2.64
N PRO A 55 5.05 -8.53 -1.53
CA PRO A 55 4.20 -9.72 -1.41
C PRO A 55 2.70 -9.41 -1.58
N HIS A 56 2.29 -8.15 -1.60
CA HIS A 56 0.93 -7.67 -1.42
C HIS A 56 -0.03 -8.18 -2.50
N ALA A 57 0.28 -7.94 -3.79
CA ALA A 57 -0.56 -8.42 -4.88
C ALA A 57 -0.60 -9.95 -4.91
N GLN A 58 0.51 -10.66 -4.62
CA GLN A 58 0.51 -12.12 -4.54
C GLN A 58 -0.43 -12.65 -3.45
N ILE A 59 -0.49 -12.00 -2.29
CA ILE A 59 -1.43 -12.34 -1.21
C ILE A 59 -2.87 -12.09 -1.65
N LEU A 60 -3.15 -10.96 -2.29
CA LEU A 60 -4.47 -10.64 -2.83
C LEU A 60 -4.88 -11.59 -3.96
N ASP A 61 -3.96 -11.98 -4.82
CA ASP A 61 -4.20 -12.95 -5.89
C ASP A 61 -4.55 -14.34 -5.33
N TYR A 62 -3.82 -14.78 -4.28
CA TYR A 62 -4.19 -15.99 -3.58
C TYR A 62 -5.63 -15.92 -3.04
N ILE A 63 -6.02 -14.80 -2.43
CA ILE A 63 -7.38 -14.58 -1.93
C ILE A 63 -8.37 -14.60 -3.09
N ARG A 64 -8.11 -13.86 -4.17
CA ARG A 64 -8.97 -13.80 -5.36
C ARG A 64 -9.25 -15.19 -5.92
N ASP A 65 -8.19 -15.97 -6.08
CA ASP A 65 -8.25 -17.24 -6.81
C ASP A 65 -8.79 -18.39 -5.95
N ASN A 66 -8.67 -18.32 -4.62
CA ASN A 66 -8.99 -19.46 -3.74
C ASN A 66 -10.13 -19.19 -2.73
N LEU A 67 -10.35 -17.93 -2.32
CA LEU A 67 -11.20 -17.61 -1.17
C LEU A 67 -12.36 -16.66 -1.51
N ALA A 68 -12.12 -15.66 -2.36
CA ALA A 68 -13.02 -14.53 -2.58
C ALA A 68 -14.42 -14.97 -3.07
N ALA A 69 -14.49 -15.89 -4.02
CA ALA A 69 -15.76 -16.36 -4.55
C ALA A 69 -16.66 -16.98 -3.47
N LYS A 70 -16.11 -17.78 -2.56
CA LYS A 70 -16.86 -18.39 -1.45
C LYS A 70 -17.36 -17.36 -0.44
N ALA A 71 -16.65 -16.24 -0.30
CA ALA A 71 -17.03 -15.11 0.54
C ALA A 71 -18.03 -14.15 -0.14
N GLY A 72 -18.42 -14.42 -1.39
CA GLY A 72 -19.25 -13.50 -2.17
C GLY A 72 -18.55 -12.17 -2.45
N LEU A 73 -17.25 -12.21 -2.74
CA LEU A 73 -16.41 -11.06 -3.05
C LEU A 73 -15.81 -11.20 -4.45
N LYS A 74 -15.94 -10.16 -5.27
CA LYS A 74 -15.19 -9.99 -6.51
C LYS A 74 -14.00 -9.06 -6.26
N LEU A 75 -12.81 -9.61 -6.23
CA LEU A 75 -11.56 -8.88 -5.95
C LEU A 75 -10.82 -8.60 -7.26
N THR A 76 -10.45 -7.33 -7.48
CA THR A 76 -9.56 -6.89 -8.56
C THR A 76 -8.31 -6.29 -7.94
N VAL A 77 -7.14 -6.67 -8.42
CA VAL A 77 -5.85 -6.14 -7.97
C VAL A 77 -5.29 -5.20 -9.04
N LYS A 78 -4.86 -4.01 -8.62
CA LYS A 78 -4.18 -3.02 -9.47
C LYS A 78 -2.80 -2.80 -8.90
N GLU A 79 -1.76 -3.23 -9.60
CA GLU A 79 -0.39 -3.13 -9.14
C GLU A 79 0.20 -1.74 -9.35
N PHE A 80 1.00 -1.30 -8.38
CA PHE A 80 1.78 -0.07 -8.40
C PHE A 80 3.21 -0.35 -7.94
N THR A 81 4.18 0.34 -8.52
CA THR A 81 5.60 0.13 -8.24
C THR A 81 6.23 1.21 -7.37
N ASP A 82 5.43 2.19 -6.92
CA ASP A 82 5.83 3.26 -6.02
C ASP A 82 4.90 3.33 -4.79
N TYR A 83 5.24 4.18 -3.82
CA TYR A 83 4.48 4.32 -2.57
C TYR A 83 3.51 5.52 -2.54
N VAL A 84 3.49 6.36 -3.58
CA VAL A 84 2.66 7.58 -3.64
C VAL A 84 1.33 7.30 -4.32
N GLN A 85 1.38 6.69 -5.51
CA GLN A 85 0.20 6.49 -6.36
C GLN A 85 -0.91 5.63 -5.73
N PRO A 86 -0.62 4.54 -4.96
CA PRO A 86 -1.68 3.77 -4.33
C PRO A 86 -2.55 4.60 -3.37
N ASN A 87 -1.94 5.50 -2.59
CA ASN A 87 -2.68 6.38 -1.69
C ASN A 87 -3.50 7.42 -2.45
N LEU A 88 -2.94 8.04 -3.48
CA LEU A 88 -3.67 9.00 -4.32
C LEU A 88 -4.87 8.34 -5.00
N ALA A 89 -4.67 7.17 -5.62
CA ALA A 89 -5.75 6.41 -6.27
C ALA A 89 -6.87 6.02 -5.28
N THR A 90 -6.53 5.73 -4.02
CA THR A 90 -7.51 5.44 -2.97
C THR A 90 -8.24 6.72 -2.54
N GLN A 91 -7.51 7.82 -2.35
CA GLN A 91 -8.09 9.12 -1.98
C GLN A 91 -9.06 9.62 -3.04
N ASP A 92 -8.73 9.47 -4.32
CA ASP A 92 -9.52 9.94 -5.45
C ASP A 92 -10.68 8.98 -5.81
N GLY A 93 -10.76 7.80 -5.15
CA GLY A 93 -11.80 6.80 -5.39
C GLY A 93 -11.62 5.99 -6.68
N GLU A 94 -10.44 6.03 -7.30
CA GLU A 94 -10.10 5.17 -8.44
C GLU A 94 -10.01 3.68 -8.04
N VAL A 95 -9.64 3.43 -6.79
CA VAL A 95 -9.65 2.12 -6.15
C VAL A 95 -10.36 2.20 -4.80
N GLY A 96 -10.96 1.09 -4.35
CA GLY A 96 -11.69 1.03 -3.09
C GLY A 96 -10.80 0.92 -1.86
N ALA A 97 -9.57 0.43 -2.02
CA ALA A 97 -8.60 0.27 -0.94
C ALA A 97 -7.17 0.21 -1.49
N ASN A 98 -6.18 0.33 -0.59
CA ASN A 98 -4.82 -0.07 -0.90
C ASN A 98 -4.24 -0.99 0.17
N TYR A 99 -3.22 -1.74 -0.22
CA TYR A 99 -2.49 -2.64 0.62
C TYR A 99 -1.02 -2.67 0.15
N PHE A 100 -0.15 -1.89 0.83
CA PHE A 100 1.27 -1.74 0.46
C PHE A 100 2.11 -1.07 1.56
N GLN A 101 1.50 -0.51 2.61
CA GLN A 101 2.11 0.44 3.54
C GLN A 101 1.88 0.05 5.00
N HIS A 102 2.64 0.66 5.89
CA HIS A 102 2.50 0.57 7.33
C HIS A 102 1.94 1.87 7.94
N GLN A 103 1.46 1.80 9.18
CA GLN A 103 0.80 2.94 9.86
C GLN A 103 1.65 4.22 9.89
N PRO A 104 2.95 4.20 10.29
CA PRO A 104 3.75 5.44 10.30
C PRO A 104 3.84 6.13 8.93
N TYR A 105 3.92 5.36 7.83
CA TYR A 105 3.91 5.93 6.49
C TYR A 105 2.57 6.57 6.14
N LEU A 106 1.46 5.91 6.47
CA LEU A 106 0.11 6.43 6.25
C LEU A 106 -0.11 7.76 7.00
N ASP A 107 0.31 7.83 8.26
CA ASP A 107 0.15 9.03 9.09
C ASP A 107 0.93 10.22 8.50
N ASP A 108 2.17 9.98 8.10
CA ASP A 108 3.02 10.99 7.45
C ASP A 108 2.45 11.42 6.08
N PHE A 109 1.99 10.47 5.29
CA PHE A 109 1.36 10.74 3.99
C PHE A 109 0.11 11.61 4.14
N ASN A 110 -0.81 11.23 5.03
CA ASN A 110 -2.02 12.00 5.31
C ASN A 110 -1.70 13.44 5.72
N LYS A 111 -0.72 13.61 6.63
CA LYS A 111 -0.30 14.91 7.11
C LYS A 111 0.28 15.79 5.98
N ASN A 112 1.13 15.21 5.14
CA ASN A 112 1.87 15.97 4.13
C ASN A 112 1.08 16.20 2.84
N LYS A 113 0.13 15.31 2.51
CA LYS A 113 -0.68 15.39 1.28
C LYS A 113 -2.10 15.87 1.54
N GLY A 114 -2.52 16.03 2.82
CA GLY A 114 -3.88 16.46 3.16
C GLY A 114 -4.94 15.42 2.80
N THR A 115 -4.57 14.12 2.84
CA THR A 115 -5.49 13.01 2.60
C THR A 115 -6.15 12.55 3.91
N ASP A 116 -7.26 11.82 3.81
CA ASP A 116 -8.03 11.30 4.94
C ASP A 116 -8.18 9.78 4.90
N LEU A 117 -7.09 9.11 4.54
CA LEU A 117 -7.04 7.65 4.49
C LEU A 117 -6.93 7.05 5.89
N VAL A 118 -7.58 5.90 6.11
CA VAL A 118 -7.63 5.23 7.42
C VAL A 118 -7.31 3.76 7.32
N PRO A 119 -6.64 3.19 8.33
CA PRO A 119 -6.33 1.77 8.39
C PRO A 119 -7.59 0.95 8.72
N VAL A 120 -7.67 -0.25 8.16
CA VAL A 120 -8.74 -1.22 8.44
C VAL A 120 -8.21 -2.38 9.29
N VAL A 121 -7.12 -3.00 8.86
CA VAL A 121 -6.54 -4.16 9.54
C VAL A 121 -5.06 -4.32 9.20
N GLY A 122 -4.28 -4.79 10.18
CA GLY A 122 -2.89 -5.23 9.98
C GLY A 122 -2.85 -6.64 9.41
N VAL A 123 -1.94 -6.90 8.49
CA VAL A 123 -1.90 -8.18 7.76
C VAL A 123 -0.57 -8.90 7.92
N HIS A 124 0.56 -8.23 7.69
CA HIS A 124 1.88 -8.84 7.78
C HIS A 124 2.97 -7.81 8.06
N LEU A 125 4.13 -8.29 8.44
CA LEU A 125 5.35 -7.52 8.63
C LEU A 125 6.40 -7.96 7.61
N GLU A 126 7.11 -6.98 7.06
CA GLU A 126 8.30 -7.16 6.23
C GLU A 126 9.49 -6.52 6.95
N PRO A 127 10.41 -7.31 7.50
CA PRO A 127 11.62 -6.75 8.13
C PRO A 127 12.44 -5.94 7.12
N LEU A 128 12.79 -4.71 7.48
CA LEU A 128 13.73 -3.89 6.73
C LEU A 128 15.12 -4.50 6.80
N GLY A 129 15.89 -4.49 5.72
CA GLY A 129 17.20 -5.10 5.67
C GLY A 129 18.30 -4.19 5.14
N LEU A 130 19.53 -4.36 5.64
CA LEU A 130 20.76 -3.79 5.10
C LEU A 130 21.42 -4.83 4.18
N TYR A 131 21.68 -4.45 2.95
CA TYR A 131 22.24 -5.33 1.91
C TYR A 131 23.53 -4.73 1.33
N SER A 132 24.40 -5.59 0.79
CA SER A 132 25.59 -5.17 0.08
C SER A 132 26.04 -6.23 -0.93
N HIS A 133 26.48 -5.78 -2.10
CA HIS A 133 27.20 -6.65 -3.05
C HIS A 133 28.71 -6.69 -2.76
N LYS A 134 29.24 -5.73 -1.97
CA LYS A 134 30.68 -5.56 -1.70
C LYS A 134 31.13 -6.14 -0.36
N ALA A 135 30.27 -6.10 0.66
CA ALA A 135 30.53 -6.63 2.00
C ALA A 135 29.74 -7.91 2.25
N LYS A 136 30.29 -8.84 3.06
CA LYS A 136 29.61 -10.08 3.47
C LYS A 136 29.23 -10.07 4.95
N SER A 137 29.64 -9.05 5.70
CA SER A 137 29.35 -8.86 7.12
C SER A 137 29.45 -7.36 7.46
N LEU A 138 28.90 -6.95 8.60
CA LEU A 138 28.86 -5.54 9.02
C LEU A 138 30.26 -4.97 9.26
N ASP A 139 31.20 -5.76 9.74
CA ASP A 139 32.61 -5.36 10.00
C ASP A 139 33.36 -5.07 8.70
N GLN A 140 32.96 -5.67 7.58
CA GLN A 140 33.55 -5.43 6.26
C GLN A 140 33.05 -4.11 5.61
N ILE A 141 32.05 -3.45 6.16
CA ILE A 141 31.66 -2.10 5.74
C ILE A 141 32.83 -1.15 6.07
N LYS A 142 33.41 -0.55 5.02
CA LYS A 142 34.61 0.27 5.12
C LYS A 142 34.33 1.63 5.76
N ASP A 143 35.38 2.25 6.27
CA ASP A 143 35.38 3.67 6.64
C ASP A 143 35.07 4.52 5.41
N GLY A 144 34.19 5.53 5.57
CA GLY A 144 33.73 6.40 4.49
C GLY A 144 32.77 5.75 3.48
N ALA A 145 32.28 4.53 3.77
CA ALA A 145 31.36 3.82 2.89
C ALA A 145 30.06 4.62 2.63
N THR A 146 29.55 4.52 1.40
CA THR A 146 28.26 5.10 1.02
C THR A 146 27.16 4.10 1.28
N VAL A 147 26.17 4.49 2.08
CA VAL A 147 24.96 3.70 2.41
C VAL A 147 23.74 4.40 1.84
N ALA A 148 23.08 3.78 0.87
CA ALA A 148 21.80 4.27 0.36
C ALA A 148 20.66 3.94 1.34
N VAL A 149 19.74 4.89 1.52
CA VAL A 149 18.58 4.78 2.43
C VAL A 149 17.33 5.30 1.73
N PRO A 150 16.11 4.87 2.12
CA PRO A 150 14.87 5.45 1.61
C PRO A 150 14.82 6.96 1.89
N ASN A 151 14.21 7.74 0.99
CA ASN A 151 14.12 9.20 1.10
C ASN A 151 12.79 9.70 1.71
N ASP A 152 11.83 8.82 1.96
CA ASP A 152 10.65 9.21 2.72
C ASP A 152 10.95 9.23 4.23
N ALA A 153 10.36 10.20 4.93
CA ALA A 153 10.72 10.51 6.32
C ALA A 153 10.64 9.30 7.26
N THR A 154 9.67 8.43 7.08
CA THR A 154 9.43 7.30 8.00
C THR A 154 10.34 6.11 7.72
N ASN A 155 10.61 5.80 6.45
CA ASN A 155 11.55 4.73 6.11
C ASN A 155 13.02 5.18 6.23
N GLU A 156 13.35 6.49 6.02
CA GLU A 156 14.68 7.03 6.35
C GLU A 156 14.97 6.85 7.85
N GLY A 157 14.04 7.31 8.72
CA GLY A 157 14.20 7.17 10.17
C GLY A 157 14.31 5.71 10.61
N ARG A 158 13.50 4.82 10.00
CA ARG A 158 13.54 3.37 10.21
C ARG A 158 14.90 2.78 9.78
N ALA A 159 15.44 3.23 8.63
CA ALA A 159 16.75 2.80 8.15
C ALA A 159 17.88 3.25 9.07
N LEU A 160 17.89 4.50 9.51
CA LEU A 160 18.88 5.01 10.47
C LEU A 160 18.80 4.25 11.81
N LYS A 161 17.58 3.91 12.25
CA LYS A 161 17.39 3.08 13.43
C LYS A 161 17.98 1.67 13.24
N LEU A 162 17.77 1.02 12.10
CA LEU A 162 18.38 -0.28 11.80
C LEU A 162 19.91 -0.21 11.88
N LEU A 163 20.52 0.84 11.33
CA LEU A 163 21.98 1.05 11.41
C LEU A 163 22.43 1.26 12.85
N ALA A 164 21.65 2.00 13.65
CA ALA A 164 21.95 2.23 15.07
C ALA A 164 21.81 0.95 15.91
N ASP A 165 20.76 0.17 15.70
CA ASP A 165 20.53 -1.11 16.38
C ASP A 165 21.64 -2.14 16.10
N ASN A 166 22.41 -1.93 15.01
CA ASN A 166 23.56 -2.74 14.63
C ASN A 166 24.92 -2.05 14.91
N ASN A 167 24.94 -1.01 15.73
CA ASN A 167 26.15 -0.29 16.18
C ASN A 167 26.99 0.34 15.06
N LEU A 168 26.41 0.58 13.89
CA LEU A 168 27.08 1.29 12.79
C LEU A 168 27.08 2.81 13.01
N ILE A 169 26.04 3.32 13.69
CA ILE A 169 25.89 4.72 14.10
C ILE A 169 25.24 4.77 15.49
N THR A 170 25.15 5.97 16.09
CA THR A 170 24.21 6.23 17.19
C THR A 170 23.31 7.40 16.84
N LEU A 171 22.08 7.38 17.31
CA LEU A 171 21.13 8.48 17.14
C LEU A 171 21.07 9.34 18.42
N LYS A 172 20.71 10.61 18.28
CA LYS A 172 20.47 11.52 19.40
C LYS A 172 19.31 11.01 20.27
N PRO A 173 19.34 11.24 21.59
CA PRO A 173 18.21 10.95 22.46
C PRO A 173 16.93 11.61 21.94
N GLY A 174 15.84 10.83 21.86
CA GLY A 174 14.56 11.33 21.36
C GLY A 174 14.42 11.38 19.83
N ALA A 175 15.44 10.98 19.06
CA ALA A 175 15.29 10.76 17.64
C ALA A 175 14.20 9.69 17.41
N GLY A 176 13.09 10.11 16.84
CA GLY A 176 11.89 9.29 16.65
C GLY A 176 11.86 8.54 15.32
N ALA A 177 10.67 8.10 14.94
CA ALA A 177 10.43 7.34 13.70
C ALA A 177 10.73 8.14 12.41
N THR A 178 10.90 9.46 12.51
CA THR A 178 11.24 10.37 11.39
C THR A 178 12.64 10.96 11.55
N ALA A 179 13.56 10.24 12.23
CA ALA A 179 14.95 10.66 12.35
C ALA A 179 15.59 10.86 10.97
N THR A 180 16.43 11.87 10.86
CA THR A 180 17.18 12.22 9.65
C THR A 180 18.69 12.09 9.90
N GLU A 181 19.49 12.22 8.87
CA GLU A 181 20.97 12.28 9.01
C GLU A 181 21.44 13.30 10.06
N LYS A 182 20.70 14.41 10.26
CA LYS A 182 21.00 15.43 11.29
C LYS A 182 20.86 14.92 12.72
N ASP A 183 20.15 13.81 12.90
CA ASP A 183 19.92 13.18 14.20
C ASP A 183 20.96 12.11 14.53
N VAL A 184 21.93 11.89 13.66
CA VAL A 184 23.07 11.03 13.93
C VAL A 184 23.98 11.72 14.94
N ALA A 185 24.16 11.09 16.10
CA ALA A 185 25.01 11.60 17.19
C ALA A 185 26.46 11.13 17.04
N SER A 186 26.66 9.89 16.56
CA SER A 186 27.99 9.33 16.31
C SER A 186 27.95 8.47 15.05
N ASN A 187 29.02 8.60 14.25
CA ASN A 187 29.21 7.88 13.00
C ASN A 187 30.68 7.47 12.90
N PRO A 188 31.11 6.43 13.65
CA PRO A 188 32.50 6.08 13.81
C PRO A 188 33.16 5.58 12.51
N LYS A 189 32.37 5.09 11.56
CA LYS A 189 32.86 4.68 10.23
C LYS A 189 32.71 5.78 9.17
N HIS A 190 32.38 7.01 9.54
CA HIS A 190 32.22 8.14 8.61
C HIS A 190 31.32 7.78 7.41
N LEU A 191 30.24 7.01 7.64
CA LEU A 191 29.31 6.57 6.60
C LEU A 191 28.69 7.81 5.93
N LYS A 192 28.56 7.74 4.62
CA LYS A 192 27.89 8.77 3.80
C LYS A 192 26.51 8.25 3.45
N PHE A 193 25.45 8.95 3.85
CA PHE A 193 24.10 8.56 3.51
C PHE A 193 23.71 9.12 2.14
N LYS A 194 23.03 8.28 1.34
CA LYS A 194 22.49 8.62 0.03
C LYS A 194 21.00 8.34 0.01
N PRO A 195 20.14 9.33 0.33
CA PRO A 195 18.69 9.15 0.24
C PRO A 195 18.25 8.95 -1.21
N LEU A 196 17.46 7.91 -1.46
CA LEU A 196 16.91 7.56 -2.77
C LEU A 196 15.46 7.13 -2.62
N GLU A 197 14.67 7.23 -3.69
CA GLU A 197 13.36 6.59 -3.77
C GLU A 197 13.49 5.11 -3.41
N ALA A 198 12.58 4.59 -2.56
CA ALA A 198 12.67 3.21 -2.06
C ALA A 198 12.73 2.18 -3.22
N ALA A 199 12.03 2.45 -4.33
CA ALA A 199 12.04 1.61 -5.52
C ALA A 199 13.41 1.55 -6.24
N GLU A 200 14.27 2.55 -6.04
CA GLU A 200 15.59 2.63 -6.69
C GLU A 200 16.70 1.93 -5.87
N LEU A 201 16.47 1.68 -4.60
CA LEU A 201 17.49 1.15 -3.68
C LEU A 201 18.09 -0.20 -4.12
N PRO A 202 17.31 -1.18 -4.61
CA PRO A 202 17.91 -2.43 -5.07
C PRO A 202 18.89 -2.25 -6.22
N ARG A 203 18.61 -1.33 -7.16
CA ARG A 203 19.50 -1.04 -8.30
C ARG A 203 20.75 -0.29 -7.86
N ALA A 204 20.63 0.53 -6.81
CA ALA A 204 21.75 1.30 -6.29
C ALA A 204 22.86 0.42 -5.66
N LEU A 205 22.58 -0.85 -5.34
CA LEU A 205 23.56 -1.77 -4.74
C LEU A 205 24.83 -1.96 -5.57
N ASP A 206 24.77 -1.78 -6.87
CA ASP A 206 25.95 -1.87 -7.74
C ASP A 206 26.85 -0.63 -7.61
N ASP A 207 26.27 0.52 -7.27
CA ASP A 207 26.98 1.81 -7.23
C ASP A 207 27.43 2.21 -5.81
N VAL A 208 26.70 1.76 -4.77
CA VAL A 208 27.00 2.09 -3.37
C VAL A 208 27.71 0.96 -2.64
N ASP A 209 28.11 1.17 -1.39
CA ASP A 209 28.76 0.13 -0.59
C ASP A 209 27.74 -0.73 0.15
N ALA A 210 26.59 -0.16 0.52
CA ALA A 210 25.45 -0.88 1.07
C ALA A 210 24.17 -0.08 0.84
N ALA A 211 23.00 -0.72 0.97
CA ALA A 211 21.70 -0.07 0.93
C ALA A 211 20.76 -0.68 1.95
N VAL A 212 19.96 0.17 2.60
CA VAL A 212 18.84 -0.28 3.43
C VAL A 212 17.60 -0.34 2.55
N ILE A 213 17.04 -1.54 2.38
CA ILE A 213 15.99 -1.82 1.39
C ILE A 213 14.74 -2.35 2.07
N ASN A 214 13.57 -1.81 1.73
CA ASN A 214 12.28 -2.30 2.17
C ASN A 214 12.01 -3.72 1.66
N GLY A 215 11.33 -4.55 2.46
CA GLY A 215 11.14 -5.97 2.21
C GLY A 215 10.53 -6.28 0.84
N ASN A 216 9.48 -5.57 0.43
CA ASN A 216 8.84 -5.74 -0.87
C ASN A 216 9.80 -5.49 -2.05
N TYR A 217 10.63 -4.45 -1.97
CA TYR A 217 11.61 -4.15 -3.03
C TYR A 217 12.79 -5.13 -3.02
N ALA A 218 13.20 -5.60 -1.83
CA ALA A 218 14.19 -6.67 -1.74
C ALA A 218 13.68 -7.96 -2.41
N LEU A 219 12.44 -8.36 -2.13
CA LEU A 219 11.81 -9.53 -2.76
C LEU A 219 11.65 -9.37 -4.28
N GLN A 220 11.23 -8.17 -4.75
CA GLN A 220 11.15 -7.89 -6.20
C GLN A 220 12.50 -7.99 -6.89
N ALA A 221 13.57 -7.61 -6.21
CA ALA A 221 14.95 -7.75 -6.69
C ALA A 221 15.53 -9.17 -6.48
N LYS A 222 14.69 -10.13 -6.05
CA LYS A 222 15.08 -11.53 -5.78
C LYS A 222 16.09 -11.69 -4.64
N LEU A 223 16.22 -10.69 -3.79
CA LEU A 223 16.97 -10.81 -2.54
C LEU A 223 16.12 -11.61 -1.54
N THR A 224 16.75 -12.49 -0.80
CA THR A 224 16.13 -13.25 0.28
C THR A 224 16.53 -12.62 1.60
N PRO A 225 15.65 -11.83 2.28
CA PRO A 225 16.02 -11.08 3.49
C PRO A 225 16.79 -11.92 4.52
N SER A 226 16.32 -13.12 4.82
CA SER A 226 16.95 -14.01 5.83
C SER A 226 18.33 -14.57 5.43
N LYS A 227 18.75 -14.45 4.16
CA LYS A 227 20.02 -14.99 3.65
C LYS A 227 20.97 -13.91 3.18
N ASP A 228 20.43 -12.88 2.51
CA ASP A 228 21.23 -11.90 1.78
C ASP A 228 21.46 -10.61 2.56
N ALA A 229 20.64 -10.35 3.61
CA ALA A 229 20.83 -9.16 4.42
C ALA A 229 22.02 -9.31 5.38
N LEU A 230 22.84 -8.27 5.47
CA LEU A 230 23.89 -8.13 6.49
C LEU A 230 23.30 -7.91 7.88
N ALA A 231 22.15 -7.25 7.95
CA ALA A 231 21.36 -7.03 9.13
C ALA A 231 19.88 -6.95 8.77
N LEU A 232 19.01 -7.48 9.64
CA LEU A 232 17.57 -7.38 9.54
C LEU A 232 16.99 -6.70 10.76
N GLU A 233 15.92 -5.97 10.55
CA GLU A 233 15.10 -5.38 11.61
C GLU A 233 14.50 -6.46 12.51
N LYS A 234 14.41 -6.17 13.80
CA LYS A 234 13.75 -7.04 14.78
C LYS A 234 12.24 -7.04 14.55
N THR A 235 11.62 -8.21 14.70
CA THR A 235 10.19 -8.39 14.44
C THR A 235 9.31 -8.17 15.68
N ALA A 236 9.83 -8.49 16.88
CA ALA A 236 9.09 -8.35 18.11
C ALA A 236 8.81 -6.88 18.45
N GLY A 237 7.53 -6.53 18.63
CA GLY A 237 7.10 -5.15 18.93
C GLY A 237 7.29 -4.16 17.79
N ASN A 238 7.45 -4.64 16.57
CA ASN A 238 7.69 -3.81 15.39
C ASN A 238 6.41 -3.07 14.95
N PRO A 239 6.43 -1.73 14.84
CA PRO A 239 5.25 -0.93 14.51
C PRO A 239 4.94 -0.88 13.00
N TYR A 240 5.78 -1.49 12.16
CA TYR A 240 5.70 -1.38 10.71
C TYR A 240 4.91 -2.52 10.05
N VAL A 241 3.86 -3.01 10.74
CA VAL A 241 2.91 -3.97 10.17
C VAL A 241 2.23 -3.33 8.96
N ASN A 242 2.20 -4.04 7.84
CA ASN A 242 1.51 -3.62 6.62
C ASN A 242 0.00 -3.78 6.78
N ILE A 243 -0.74 -2.77 6.36
CA ILE A 243 -2.17 -2.56 6.64
C ILE A 243 -3.00 -2.47 5.36
N LEU A 244 -4.24 -2.94 5.43
CA LEU A 244 -5.28 -2.58 4.47
C LEU A 244 -5.79 -1.18 4.81
N VAL A 245 -5.87 -0.30 3.82
CA VAL A 245 -6.23 1.11 3.98
C VAL A 245 -7.36 1.47 3.02
N VAL A 246 -8.29 2.30 3.49
CA VAL A 246 -9.40 2.86 2.71
C VAL A 246 -9.51 4.36 2.92
N LYS A 247 -10.30 5.04 2.10
CA LYS A 247 -10.72 6.42 2.38
C LYS A 247 -11.66 6.42 3.58
N LYS A 248 -11.52 7.42 4.44
CA LYS A 248 -12.37 7.61 5.63
C LYS A 248 -13.86 7.56 5.29
N GLY A 249 -14.60 6.78 6.06
CA GLY A 249 -16.05 6.55 5.86
C GLY A 249 -16.36 5.25 5.11
N HIS A 250 -15.35 4.58 4.52
CA HIS A 250 -15.49 3.31 3.79
C HIS A 250 -15.05 2.07 4.58
N GLU A 251 -14.64 2.22 5.85
CA GLU A 251 -14.12 1.14 6.70
C GLU A 251 -15.16 0.03 6.92
N ASN A 252 -16.43 0.39 6.81
CA ASN A 252 -17.55 -0.50 7.07
C ASN A 252 -18.22 -1.04 5.80
N ASP A 253 -17.72 -0.72 4.62
CA ASP A 253 -18.26 -1.22 3.36
C ASP A 253 -18.22 -2.76 3.33
N PRO A 254 -19.27 -3.43 2.85
CA PRO A 254 -19.35 -4.90 2.87
C PRO A 254 -18.16 -5.59 2.21
N ALA A 255 -17.69 -5.08 1.06
CA ALA A 255 -16.54 -5.60 0.36
C ALA A 255 -15.24 -5.46 1.18
N VAL A 256 -15.06 -4.32 1.88
CA VAL A 256 -13.91 -4.05 2.73
C VAL A 256 -13.88 -5.01 3.92
N LYS A 257 -15.01 -5.20 4.60
CA LYS A 257 -15.12 -6.14 5.73
C LYS A 257 -14.82 -7.58 5.31
N LYS A 258 -15.36 -8.01 4.17
CA LYS A 258 -15.07 -9.35 3.63
C LYS A 258 -13.58 -9.52 3.35
N LEU A 259 -12.97 -8.53 2.68
CA LEU A 259 -11.54 -8.56 2.38
C LEU A 259 -10.68 -8.56 3.65
N ALA A 260 -10.99 -7.72 4.63
CA ALA A 260 -10.28 -7.67 5.91
C ALA A 260 -10.32 -9.02 6.64
N THR A 261 -11.49 -9.67 6.68
CA THR A 261 -11.66 -11.01 7.25
C THR A 261 -10.81 -12.06 6.51
N LEU A 262 -10.77 -12.00 5.18
CA LEU A 262 -9.95 -12.92 4.38
C LEU A 262 -8.46 -12.70 4.60
N LEU A 263 -7.99 -11.45 4.60
CA LEU A 263 -6.58 -11.09 4.82
C LEU A 263 -6.03 -11.57 6.17
N THR A 264 -6.87 -11.65 7.19
CA THR A 264 -6.48 -12.10 8.55
C THR A 264 -6.79 -13.57 8.83
N SER A 265 -7.32 -14.29 7.84
CA SER A 265 -7.68 -15.71 7.98
C SER A 265 -6.44 -16.61 8.15
N ASP A 266 -6.64 -17.74 8.84
CA ASP A 266 -5.57 -18.75 9.00
C ASP A 266 -5.05 -19.27 7.67
N GLN A 267 -5.90 -19.35 6.65
CA GLN A 267 -5.50 -19.77 5.30
C GLN A 267 -4.51 -18.81 4.67
N VAL A 268 -4.72 -17.50 4.84
CA VAL A 268 -3.80 -16.47 4.34
C VAL A 268 -2.53 -16.44 5.17
N LYS A 269 -2.60 -16.58 6.49
CA LYS A 269 -1.41 -16.70 7.36
C LYS A 269 -0.52 -17.87 6.93
N GLN A 270 -1.10 -19.05 6.77
CA GLN A 270 -0.39 -20.25 6.29
C GLN A 270 0.20 -20.06 4.88
N TYR A 271 -0.53 -19.39 3.98
CA TYR A 271 -0.02 -19.04 2.66
C TYR A 271 1.23 -18.16 2.75
N ILE A 272 1.18 -17.11 3.58
CA ILE A 272 2.32 -16.20 3.81
C ILE A 272 3.52 -16.97 4.34
N GLU A 273 3.36 -17.74 5.40
CA GLU A 273 4.42 -18.53 6.03
C GLU A 273 5.09 -19.49 5.03
N LYS A 274 4.28 -20.23 4.28
CA LYS A 274 4.75 -21.22 3.32
C LYS A 274 5.43 -20.59 2.10
N THR A 275 4.91 -19.44 1.63
CA THR A 275 5.38 -18.84 0.38
C THR A 275 6.65 -18.02 0.59
N PHE A 276 6.72 -17.27 1.69
CA PHE A 276 7.78 -16.28 1.90
C PHE A 276 8.86 -16.74 2.89
N ASN A 277 8.72 -17.92 3.52
CA ASN A 277 9.75 -18.56 4.35
C ASN A 277 10.42 -17.60 5.36
N GLY A 278 9.63 -16.80 6.09
CA GLY A 278 10.10 -15.84 7.09
C GLY A 278 10.55 -14.48 6.55
N SER A 279 10.58 -14.28 5.22
CA SER A 279 10.81 -12.95 4.64
C SER A 279 9.61 -12.02 4.79
N VAL A 280 8.43 -12.60 4.94
CA VAL A 280 7.15 -11.95 5.25
C VAL A 280 6.52 -12.72 6.39
N ILE A 281 6.07 -12.03 7.42
CA ILE A 281 5.61 -12.61 8.67
C ILE A 281 4.16 -12.20 8.91
N PRO A 282 3.20 -13.12 9.05
CA PRO A 282 1.83 -12.77 9.36
C PRO A 282 1.74 -11.91 10.63
N ALA A 283 0.84 -10.92 10.64
CA ALA A 283 0.52 -10.20 11.86
C ALA A 283 -0.18 -11.14 12.85
N SER A 284 0.13 -10.95 14.14
CA SER A 284 -0.43 -11.73 15.26
C SER A 284 -1.89 -11.37 15.53
#